data_c6188746012f754570ebb60dcdf6820c
#
_entry.id   c6188746012f754570ebb60dcdf6820c
#
_cell.length_a   1.000
_cell.length_b   1.000
_cell.length_c   1.000
_cell.angle_alpha   90.00
_cell.angle_beta   90.00
_cell.angle_gamma   90.00
#
_symmetry.space_group_name_H-M   'P 1'
#
loop_
_entity.id
_entity.type
_entity.pdbx_description
1 polymer ?
#
loop_
_entity_poly.entity_id
_entity_poly.type
_entity_poly.pdbx_seq_one_letter_code
_entity_poly.pdbx_strand_id
1 'polypeptide(L)'
;MTTVHKGTMNEPTRSTRPVGVGMDGCKAGWFTIAWDGTPHGFTWRVLSAFDQVFEFVPTPKIVAVDIPIGLLDHAILGGRDCDKAARRLLKDRASCVFSPPVRAALTAESYRMALEANRASSSHGLGISAQCFGIVPKIREVDSTMTPATQVTVREIHPELCFQAMNGDMPVASSKHAPDGRTARQRLLADNGFACFLAGLAGTHIPGVGQDDILDACAAVWTARRILDNVAVQIPASP
;
A
#
# COMPACT_ATOMS: atom_id res chain seq x y z
N MET A 1 25.75 3.76 34.21
CA MET A 1 25.05 5.00 33.79
C MET A 1 25.08 5.04 32.28
N THR A 2 24.02 4.60 31.66
CA THR A 2 23.89 4.48 30.19
C THR A 2 23.08 5.66 29.70
N THR A 3 23.75 6.59 29.04
CA THR A 3 23.14 7.81 28.49
C THR A 3 22.34 7.43 27.24
N VAL A 4 21.02 7.44 27.35
CA VAL A 4 20.11 7.30 26.22
C VAL A 4 20.13 8.62 25.45
N HIS A 5 20.72 8.63 24.26
CA HIS A 5 20.53 9.73 23.31
C HIS A 5 19.08 9.72 22.82
N LYS A 6 18.27 10.62 23.39
CA LYS A 6 17.01 11.03 22.76
C LYS A 6 17.36 11.82 21.50
N GLY A 7 17.20 11.18 20.36
CA GLY A 7 17.14 11.91 19.09
C GLY A 7 15.97 12.89 19.20
N THR A 8 16.26 14.17 19.20
CA THR A 8 15.26 15.23 19.09
C THR A 8 14.53 15.04 17.76
N MET A 9 13.29 14.53 17.82
CA MET A 9 12.37 14.66 16.73
C MET A 9 12.18 16.18 16.52
N ASN A 10 12.64 16.70 15.39
CA ASN A 10 12.27 18.02 14.94
C ASN A 10 10.74 18.04 14.84
N GLU A 11 10.09 18.65 15.81
CA GLU A 11 8.70 19.04 15.66
C GLU A 11 8.62 19.98 14.46
N PRO A 12 7.78 19.67 13.46
CA PRO A 12 7.60 20.55 12.34
C PRO A 12 6.90 21.82 12.84
N THR A 13 7.62 22.93 12.86
CA THR A 13 7.13 24.27 13.21
C THR A 13 6.16 24.87 12.17
N ARG A 14 5.70 24.10 11.21
CA ARG A 14 4.56 24.40 10.32
C ARG A 14 3.50 23.35 10.55
N SER A 15 2.26 23.79 10.82
CA SER A 15 1.06 22.96 10.80
C SER A 15 0.92 22.37 9.40
N THR A 16 1.58 21.23 9.16
CA THR A 16 1.44 20.47 7.93
C THR A 16 0.09 19.77 7.99
N ARG A 17 -0.87 20.29 7.22
CA ARG A 17 -2.21 19.70 7.12
C ARG A 17 -2.15 18.58 6.07
N PRO A 18 -2.21 17.31 6.44
CA PRO A 18 -2.16 16.24 5.46
C PRO A 18 -3.36 16.33 4.53
N VAL A 19 -3.12 16.42 3.23
CA VAL A 19 -4.15 16.43 2.19
C VAL A 19 -4.32 15.02 1.63
N GLY A 20 -3.22 14.31 1.48
CA GLY A 20 -3.18 12.93 1.02
C GLY A 20 -2.19 12.10 1.83
N VAL A 21 -2.49 10.81 1.98
CA VAL A 21 -1.65 9.85 2.69
C VAL A 21 -1.41 8.63 1.82
N GLY A 22 -0.19 8.11 1.83
CA GLY A 22 0.18 6.81 1.28
C GLY A 22 0.66 5.87 2.38
N MET A 23 0.23 4.62 2.34
CA MET A 23 0.56 3.63 3.35
C MET A 23 0.98 2.31 2.74
N ASP A 24 1.96 1.68 3.34
CA ASP A 24 2.31 0.29 3.10
C ASP A 24 2.53 -0.48 4.41
N GLY A 25 2.17 -1.77 4.39
CA GLY A 25 2.27 -2.66 5.53
C GLY A 25 3.71 -3.14 5.77
N CYS A 26 4.26 -2.89 6.96
CA CYS A 26 5.59 -3.34 7.36
C CYS A 26 5.56 -4.16 8.67
N LYS A 27 6.70 -4.70 9.10
CA LYS A 27 6.77 -5.45 10.37
C LYS A 27 6.44 -4.61 11.60
N ALA A 28 6.76 -3.30 11.56
CA ALA A 28 6.50 -2.38 12.65
C ALA A 28 5.06 -1.86 12.69
N GLY A 29 4.25 -2.18 11.69
CA GLY A 29 2.89 -1.67 11.52
C GLY A 29 2.66 -1.17 10.10
N TRP A 30 2.46 0.13 9.91
CA TRP A 30 2.20 0.78 8.64
C TRP A 30 3.20 1.92 8.42
N PHE A 31 4.05 1.79 7.42
CA PHE A 31 4.86 2.92 7.01
C PHE A 31 3.97 3.90 6.25
N THR A 32 3.87 5.10 6.78
CA THR A 32 2.88 6.09 6.36
C THR A 32 3.57 7.38 5.95
N ILE A 33 3.25 7.89 4.76
CA ILE A 33 3.72 9.16 4.24
C ILE A 33 2.52 10.09 4.10
N ALA A 34 2.58 11.26 4.74
CA ALA A 34 1.60 12.32 4.62
C ALA A 34 2.13 13.44 3.72
N TRP A 35 1.27 13.94 2.81
CA TRP A 35 1.54 15.06 1.93
C TRP A 35 0.62 16.23 2.28
N ASP A 36 1.21 17.42 2.45
CA ASP A 36 0.51 18.64 2.89
C ASP A 36 -0.03 19.52 1.74
N GLY A 37 0.03 19.04 0.50
CA GLY A 37 -0.41 19.79 -0.68
C GLY A 37 0.69 20.62 -1.35
N THR A 38 1.89 20.69 -0.78
CA THR A 38 3.03 21.42 -1.39
C THR A 38 3.98 20.47 -2.13
N PRO A 39 4.78 20.94 -3.11
CA PRO A 39 5.64 20.08 -3.91
C PRO A 39 6.61 19.18 -3.12
N HIS A 40 7.04 19.63 -1.95
CA HIS A 40 8.04 18.93 -1.11
C HIS A 40 7.54 18.69 0.32
N GLY A 41 6.26 18.90 0.58
CA GLY A 41 5.64 18.79 1.90
C GLY A 41 5.32 17.36 2.29
N PHE A 42 6.34 16.48 2.35
CA PHE A 42 6.19 15.09 2.78
C PHE A 42 6.72 14.91 4.19
N THR A 43 5.94 14.25 5.03
CA THR A 43 6.35 13.76 6.35
C THR A 43 6.04 12.28 6.44
N TRP A 44 6.72 11.56 7.33
CA TRP A 44 6.48 10.13 7.51
C TRP A 44 6.34 9.73 8.98
N ARG A 45 5.63 8.64 9.20
CA ARG A 45 5.45 8.00 10.51
C ARG A 45 5.34 6.50 10.32
N VAL A 46 5.59 5.74 11.39
CA VAL A 46 5.19 4.35 11.49
C VAL A 46 4.01 4.29 12.44
N LEU A 47 2.86 3.87 11.93
CA LEU A 47 1.65 3.66 12.73
C LEU A 47 1.60 2.19 13.15
N SER A 48 1.22 1.93 14.39
CA SER A 48 1.10 0.56 14.90
C SER A 48 -0.18 -0.13 14.43
N ALA A 49 -1.22 0.65 14.09
CA ALA A 49 -2.51 0.20 13.59
C ALA A 49 -3.00 1.10 12.45
N PHE A 50 -3.79 0.51 11.52
CA PHE A 50 -4.27 1.23 10.33
C PHE A 50 -5.20 2.39 10.68
N ASP A 51 -6.09 2.21 11.64
CA ASP A 51 -7.10 3.19 12.05
C ASP A 51 -6.50 4.49 12.61
N GLN A 52 -5.26 4.45 13.10
CA GLN A 52 -4.55 5.66 13.54
C GLN A 52 -4.37 6.71 12.44
N VAL A 53 -4.52 6.34 11.16
CA VAL A 53 -4.51 7.31 10.06
C VAL A 53 -5.66 8.31 10.15
N PHE A 54 -6.78 7.92 10.76
CA PHE A 54 -7.94 8.79 10.97
C PHE A 54 -7.78 9.77 12.14
N GLU A 55 -6.75 9.57 12.98
CA GLU A 55 -6.39 10.51 14.06
C GLU A 55 -5.58 11.72 13.56
N PHE A 56 -5.18 11.72 12.28
CA PHE A 56 -4.47 12.86 11.70
C PHE A 56 -5.36 14.11 11.69
N VAL A 57 -4.80 15.25 12.07
CA VAL A 57 -5.51 16.53 12.14
C VAL A 57 -4.89 17.52 11.14
N PRO A 58 -5.68 17.95 10.15
CA PRO A 58 -7.00 17.45 9.77
C PRO A 58 -6.96 16.04 9.20
N THR A 59 -8.11 15.35 9.23
CA THR A 59 -8.25 14.04 8.60
C THR A 59 -7.89 14.11 7.12
N PRO A 60 -7.09 13.17 6.58
CA PRO A 60 -6.71 13.13 5.17
C PRO A 60 -7.93 13.06 4.26
N LYS A 61 -7.88 13.74 3.12
CA LYS A 61 -8.92 13.64 2.09
C LYS A 61 -8.86 12.31 1.35
N ILE A 62 -7.65 11.81 1.12
CA ILE A 62 -7.40 10.51 0.48
C ILE A 62 -6.31 9.77 1.27
N VAL A 63 -6.57 8.51 1.55
CA VAL A 63 -5.62 7.53 2.07
C VAL A 63 -5.49 6.43 1.02
N ALA A 64 -4.36 6.38 0.33
CA ALA A 64 -4.02 5.31 -0.61
C ALA A 64 -3.19 4.25 0.11
N VAL A 65 -3.59 2.99 0.01
CA VAL A 65 -2.93 1.90 0.76
C VAL A 65 -2.72 0.68 -0.11
N ASP A 66 -1.53 0.04 -0.01
CA ASP A 66 -1.22 -1.23 -0.67
C ASP A 66 -1.76 -2.39 0.15
N ILE A 67 -3.07 -2.58 0.10
CA ILE A 67 -3.75 -3.71 0.73
C ILE A 67 -5.08 -3.98 0.01
N PRO A 68 -5.50 -5.24 -0.17
CA PRO A 68 -6.78 -5.56 -0.77
C PRO A 68 -7.97 -5.04 0.04
N ILE A 69 -8.88 -4.30 -0.62
CA ILE A 69 -10.14 -3.79 -0.07
C ILE A 69 -11.32 -4.36 -0.87
N GLY A 70 -12.42 -4.66 -0.19
CA GLY A 70 -13.59 -5.27 -0.85
C GLY A 70 -13.38 -6.76 -1.16
N LEU A 71 -13.25 -7.54 -0.09
CA LEU A 71 -13.09 -8.99 -0.20
C LEU A 71 -14.39 -9.66 -0.66
N LEU A 72 -14.23 -10.71 -1.47
CA LEU A 72 -15.34 -11.56 -1.90
C LEU A 72 -15.76 -12.52 -0.79
N ASP A 73 -17.02 -12.94 -0.80
CA ASP A 73 -17.53 -14.00 0.07
C ASP A 73 -17.22 -15.39 -0.51
N HIS A 74 -17.06 -15.49 -1.84
CA HIS A 74 -16.74 -16.73 -2.56
C HIS A 74 -15.51 -16.52 -3.43
N ALA A 75 -14.56 -17.48 -3.35
CA ALA A 75 -13.38 -17.43 -4.20
C ALA A 75 -13.76 -17.75 -5.65
N ILE A 76 -13.42 -16.87 -6.56
CA ILE A 76 -13.63 -17.01 -8.00
C ILE A 76 -12.32 -17.05 -8.76
N LEU A 77 -12.33 -17.73 -9.90
CA LEU A 77 -11.12 -17.85 -10.74
C LEU A 77 -10.61 -16.47 -11.15
N GLY A 78 -9.33 -16.22 -10.87
CA GLY A 78 -8.69 -14.95 -11.17
C GLY A 78 -8.96 -13.84 -10.13
N GLY A 79 -9.69 -14.10 -9.04
CA GLY A 79 -9.95 -13.11 -7.98
C GLY A 79 -10.97 -12.05 -8.38
N ARG A 80 -10.90 -10.89 -7.73
CA ARG A 80 -11.77 -9.73 -7.95
C ARG A 80 -11.56 -9.15 -9.38
N ASP A 81 -12.51 -8.36 -9.87
CA ASP A 81 -12.38 -7.78 -11.22
C ASP A 81 -11.24 -6.77 -11.30
N CYS A 82 -10.93 -6.05 -10.21
CA CYS A 82 -9.73 -5.21 -10.11
C CYS A 82 -8.44 -6.04 -10.23
N ASP A 83 -8.35 -7.23 -9.59
CA ASP A 83 -7.18 -8.11 -9.68
C ASP A 83 -6.97 -8.60 -11.11
N LYS A 84 -8.07 -9.00 -11.78
CA LYS A 84 -8.03 -9.42 -13.20
C LYS A 84 -7.61 -8.28 -14.12
N ALA A 85 -8.13 -7.06 -13.88
CA ALA A 85 -7.76 -5.88 -14.64
C ALA A 85 -6.29 -5.50 -14.43
N ALA A 86 -5.82 -5.50 -13.18
CA ALA A 86 -4.43 -5.25 -12.83
C ALA A 86 -3.46 -6.22 -13.54
N ARG A 87 -3.76 -7.52 -13.54
CA ARG A 87 -2.93 -8.51 -14.23
C ARG A 87 -2.87 -8.29 -15.74
N ARG A 88 -3.99 -7.90 -16.37
CA ARG A 88 -3.99 -7.57 -17.81
C ARG A 88 -3.09 -6.38 -18.14
N LEU A 89 -3.08 -5.35 -17.26
CA LEU A 89 -2.22 -4.18 -17.43
C LEU A 89 -0.74 -4.51 -17.22
N LEU A 90 -0.43 -5.30 -16.20
CA LEU A 90 0.95 -5.64 -15.83
C LEU A 90 1.59 -6.70 -16.75
N LYS A 91 0.83 -7.39 -17.61
CA LYS A 91 1.33 -8.33 -18.63
C LYS A 91 2.32 -9.36 -18.04
N ASP A 92 3.59 -9.29 -18.42
CA ASP A 92 4.64 -10.18 -17.94
C ASP A 92 4.89 -10.09 -16.43
N ARG A 93 4.39 -9.03 -15.80
CA ARG A 93 4.44 -8.82 -14.34
C ARG A 93 3.13 -9.18 -13.64
N ALA A 94 2.19 -9.83 -14.33
CA ALA A 94 0.89 -10.24 -13.78
C ALA A 94 0.98 -11.06 -12.49
N SER A 95 2.07 -11.84 -12.32
CA SER A 95 2.32 -12.63 -11.11
C SER A 95 2.51 -11.80 -9.83
N CYS A 96 2.75 -10.48 -9.93
CA CYS A 96 2.81 -9.60 -8.78
C CYS A 96 1.44 -9.37 -8.12
N VAL A 97 0.35 -9.62 -8.86
CA VAL A 97 -1.02 -9.47 -8.36
C VAL A 97 -1.55 -10.82 -7.93
N PHE A 98 -1.65 -11.06 -6.64
CA PHE A 98 -2.31 -12.24 -6.10
C PHE A 98 -3.81 -11.99 -5.91
N SER A 99 -4.60 -13.05 -5.85
CA SER A 99 -6.01 -12.94 -5.45
C SER A 99 -6.07 -12.91 -3.92
N PRO A 100 -6.74 -11.93 -3.30
CA PRO A 100 -6.90 -11.90 -1.86
C PRO A 100 -7.75 -13.08 -1.37
N PRO A 101 -7.72 -13.38 -0.06
CA PRO A 101 -8.57 -14.41 0.51
C PRO A 101 -10.03 -13.98 0.49
N VAL A 102 -10.94 -14.93 0.62
CA VAL A 102 -12.34 -14.59 0.91
C VAL A 102 -12.47 -14.05 2.34
N ARG A 103 -13.52 -13.28 2.60
CA ARG A 103 -13.77 -12.66 3.91
C ARG A 103 -13.79 -13.69 5.05
N ALA A 104 -14.39 -14.86 4.84
CA ALA A 104 -14.42 -15.94 5.83
C ALA A 104 -13.02 -16.44 6.24
N ALA A 105 -12.01 -16.30 5.39
CA ALA A 105 -10.65 -16.72 5.72
C ALA A 105 -9.91 -15.72 6.65
N LEU A 106 -10.44 -14.53 6.87
CA LEU A 106 -9.82 -13.55 7.76
C LEU A 106 -9.81 -13.96 9.22
N THR A 107 -10.73 -14.81 9.67
CA THR A 107 -10.81 -15.28 11.05
C THR A 107 -9.93 -16.50 11.32
N ALA A 108 -9.27 -17.04 10.29
CA ALA A 108 -8.44 -18.23 10.43
C ALA A 108 -7.18 -17.96 11.26
N GLU A 109 -6.90 -18.86 12.21
CA GLU A 109 -5.73 -18.79 13.10
C GLU A 109 -4.47 -19.41 12.48
N SER A 110 -4.64 -20.20 11.41
CA SER A 110 -3.54 -20.86 10.71
C SER A 110 -3.71 -20.80 9.19
N TYR A 111 -2.59 -20.94 8.47
CA TYR A 111 -2.60 -21.04 7.02
C TYR A 111 -3.50 -22.16 6.52
N ARG A 112 -3.49 -23.31 7.20
CA ARG A 112 -4.33 -24.47 6.84
C ARG A 112 -5.81 -24.11 6.95
N MET A 113 -6.24 -23.50 8.04
CA MET A 113 -7.64 -23.07 8.22
C MET A 113 -8.05 -22.03 7.18
N ALA A 114 -7.20 -21.05 6.90
CA ALA A 114 -7.47 -20.04 5.87
C ALA A 114 -7.59 -20.67 4.47
N LEU A 115 -6.71 -21.64 4.16
CA LEU A 115 -6.73 -22.38 2.91
C LEU A 115 -8.01 -23.22 2.77
N GLU A 116 -8.42 -23.91 3.84
CA GLU A 116 -9.65 -24.70 3.88
C GLU A 116 -10.89 -23.81 3.71
N ALA A 117 -10.98 -22.69 4.43
CA ALA A 117 -12.07 -21.72 4.30
C ALA A 117 -12.18 -21.17 2.87
N ASN A 118 -11.05 -20.81 2.27
CA ASN A 118 -11.04 -20.30 0.90
C ASN A 118 -11.45 -21.35 -0.12
N ARG A 119 -10.99 -22.60 0.04
CA ARG A 119 -11.37 -23.73 -0.82
C ARG A 119 -12.84 -24.08 -0.70
N ALA A 120 -13.37 -24.10 0.51
CA ALA A 120 -14.79 -24.42 0.77
C ALA A 120 -15.73 -23.36 0.17
N SER A 121 -15.28 -22.12 0.02
CA SER A 121 -16.05 -21.04 -0.60
C SER A 121 -16.13 -21.13 -2.12
N SER A 122 -15.33 -21.99 -2.76
CA SER A 122 -15.19 -22.04 -4.21
C SER A 122 -15.61 -23.40 -4.79
N SER A 123 -16.41 -23.39 -5.86
CA SER A 123 -16.72 -24.59 -6.63
C SER A 123 -15.49 -25.24 -7.30
N HIS A 124 -14.39 -24.52 -7.42
CA HIS A 124 -13.13 -24.98 -8.02
C HIS A 124 -12.05 -25.31 -6.97
N GLY A 125 -12.37 -25.26 -5.69
CA GLY A 125 -11.41 -25.54 -4.62
C GLY A 125 -10.20 -24.59 -4.60
N LEU A 126 -10.42 -23.32 -4.91
CA LEU A 126 -9.35 -22.32 -5.02
C LEU A 126 -8.70 -22.04 -3.67
N GLY A 127 -7.39 -22.22 -3.61
CA GLY A 127 -6.61 -21.92 -2.42
C GLY A 127 -6.06 -20.50 -2.38
N ILE A 128 -5.37 -20.17 -1.30
CA ILE A 128 -4.56 -18.96 -1.13
C ILE A 128 -3.09 -19.32 -1.02
N SER A 129 -2.18 -18.41 -1.40
CA SER A 129 -0.75 -18.61 -1.21
C SER A 129 -0.34 -18.36 0.25
N ALA A 130 0.80 -18.95 0.68
CA ALA A 130 1.36 -18.65 1.99
C ALA A 130 1.73 -17.15 2.14
N GLN A 131 2.15 -16.51 1.05
CA GLN A 131 2.43 -15.07 1.02
C GLN A 131 1.15 -14.27 1.28
N CYS A 132 0.03 -14.64 0.64
CA CYS A 132 -1.27 -14.01 0.89
C CYS A 132 -1.70 -14.19 2.35
N PHE A 133 -1.51 -15.38 2.92
CA PHE A 133 -1.80 -15.61 4.35
C PHE A 133 -0.94 -14.74 5.26
N GLY A 134 0.31 -14.49 4.91
CA GLY A 134 1.22 -13.64 5.69
C GLY A 134 0.71 -12.21 5.89
N ILE A 135 -0.14 -11.71 4.99
CA ILE A 135 -0.71 -10.36 5.10
C ILE A 135 -2.18 -10.35 5.59
N VAL A 136 -2.77 -11.54 5.88
CA VAL A 136 -4.15 -11.62 6.41
C VAL A 136 -4.37 -10.75 7.65
N PRO A 137 -3.45 -10.67 8.63
CA PRO A 137 -3.62 -9.75 9.77
C PRO A 137 -3.82 -8.29 9.33
N LYS A 138 -3.07 -7.83 8.34
CA LYS A 138 -3.17 -6.47 7.79
C LYS A 138 -4.46 -6.26 7.00
N ILE A 139 -4.87 -7.24 6.20
CA ILE A 139 -6.16 -7.20 5.48
C ILE A 139 -7.30 -7.11 6.49
N ARG A 140 -7.28 -7.91 7.56
CA ARG A 140 -8.30 -7.89 8.63
C ARG A 140 -8.38 -6.53 9.30
N GLU A 141 -7.25 -5.92 9.58
CA GLU A 141 -7.14 -4.62 10.21
C GLU A 141 -7.82 -3.53 9.36
N VAL A 142 -7.53 -3.48 8.05
CA VAL A 142 -8.18 -2.56 7.13
C VAL A 142 -9.65 -2.91 6.94
N ASP A 143 -9.99 -4.18 6.69
CA ASP A 143 -11.38 -4.61 6.47
C ASP A 143 -12.30 -4.23 7.64
N SER A 144 -11.80 -4.30 8.88
CA SER A 144 -12.57 -3.92 10.08
C SER A 144 -12.90 -2.43 10.16
N THR A 145 -12.16 -1.58 9.47
CA THR A 145 -12.38 -0.13 9.44
C THR A 145 -13.18 0.33 8.22
N MET A 146 -13.37 -0.57 7.23
CA MET A 146 -14.04 -0.22 5.99
C MET A 146 -15.57 -0.15 6.15
N THR A 147 -16.11 1.00 5.84
CA THR A 147 -17.53 1.32 5.76
C THR A 147 -17.79 2.09 4.47
N PRO A 148 -19.03 2.24 3.99
CA PRO A 148 -19.33 3.13 2.86
C PRO A 148 -18.78 4.55 3.03
N ALA A 149 -18.75 5.07 4.25
CA ALA A 149 -18.21 6.40 4.56
C ALA A 149 -16.67 6.44 4.44
N THR A 150 -15.97 5.45 4.99
CA THR A 150 -14.51 5.40 4.92
C THR A 150 -14.00 5.08 3.52
N GLN A 151 -14.76 4.34 2.70
CA GLN A 151 -14.44 4.07 1.30
C GLN A 151 -14.39 5.33 0.42
N VAL A 152 -15.01 6.43 0.84
CA VAL A 152 -14.86 7.73 0.15
C VAL A 152 -13.43 8.26 0.27
N THR A 153 -12.76 7.98 1.38
CA THR A 153 -11.41 8.45 1.68
C THR A 153 -10.34 7.40 1.38
N VAL A 154 -10.57 6.15 1.77
CA VAL A 154 -9.57 5.07 1.63
C VAL A 154 -9.66 4.42 0.25
N ARG A 155 -8.51 4.27 -0.40
CA ARG A 155 -8.38 3.68 -1.74
C ARG A 155 -7.30 2.61 -1.74
N GLU A 156 -7.65 1.44 -2.25
CA GLU A 156 -6.68 0.41 -2.59
C GLU A 156 -5.83 0.87 -3.77
N ILE A 157 -4.53 0.68 -3.68
CA ILE A 157 -3.59 0.83 -4.79
C ILE A 157 -2.73 -0.43 -4.93
N HIS A 158 -2.05 -0.55 -6.05
CA HIS A 158 -1.05 -1.57 -6.26
C HIS A 158 0.25 -0.92 -6.76
N PRO A 159 1.37 -1.00 -6.01
CA PRO A 159 2.60 -0.27 -6.33
C PRO A 159 3.14 -0.52 -7.73
N GLU A 160 3.07 -1.76 -8.23
CA GLU A 160 3.56 -2.07 -9.59
C GLU A 160 2.75 -1.35 -10.68
N LEU A 161 1.45 -1.11 -10.48
CA LEU A 161 0.65 -0.29 -11.38
C LEU A 161 1.01 1.20 -11.28
N CYS A 162 1.32 1.66 -10.07
CA CYS A 162 1.77 3.03 -9.85
C CYS A 162 3.12 3.27 -10.54
N PHE A 163 4.08 2.34 -10.38
CA PHE A 163 5.37 2.42 -11.08
C PHE A 163 5.24 2.28 -12.59
N GLN A 164 4.32 1.44 -13.07
CA GLN A 164 4.02 1.35 -14.50
C GLN A 164 3.52 2.69 -15.03
N ALA A 165 2.59 3.34 -14.34
CA ALA A 165 2.08 4.65 -14.75
C ALA A 165 3.16 5.74 -14.70
N MET A 166 4.06 5.72 -13.71
CA MET A 166 5.24 6.61 -13.68
C MET A 166 6.21 6.35 -14.84
N ASN A 167 6.26 5.11 -15.35
CA ASN A 167 7.17 4.66 -16.41
C ASN A 167 6.52 4.72 -17.81
N GLY A 168 5.57 5.63 -18.02
CA GLY A 168 4.91 5.80 -19.31
C GLY A 168 4.07 4.60 -19.73
N ASP A 169 3.34 4.02 -18.79
CA ASP A 169 2.49 2.84 -18.93
C ASP A 169 3.22 1.54 -19.34
N MET A 170 4.55 1.52 -19.13
CA MET A 170 5.37 0.32 -19.32
C MET A 170 5.74 -0.31 -17.98
N PRO A 171 5.50 -1.61 -17.77
CA PRO A 171 5.91 -2.28 -16.53
C PRO A 171 7.42 -2.13 -16.26
N VAL A 172 7.81 -1.98 -15.00
CA VAL A 172 9.22 -2.05 -14.61
C VAL A 172 9.69 -3.50 -14.77
N ALA A 173 10.59 -3.75 -15.70
CA ALA A 173 10.99 -5.10 -16.08
C ALA A 173 11.62 -5.89 -14.91
N SER A 174 12.48 -5.24 -14.12
CA SER A 174 13.20 -5.88 -13.03
C SER A 174 12.35 -6.00 -11.76
N SER A 175 12.50 -7.14 -11.04
CA SER A 175 11.85 -7.38 -9.76
C SER A 175 12.25 -6.31 -8.71
N LYS A 176 11.33 -5.91 -7.85
CA LYS A 176 11.60 -4.99 -6.74
C LYS A 176 12.68 -5.52 -5.76
N HIS A 177 12.86 -6.83 -5.70
CA HIS A 177 13.88 -7.47 -4.87
C HIS A 177 15.28 -7.46 -5.51
N ALA A 178 15.39 -7.21 -6.81
CA ALA A 178 16.67 -7.06 -7.51
C ALA A 178 17.20 -5.62 -7.34
N PRO A 179 18.54 -5.44 -7.21
CA PRO A 179 19.14 -4.10 -7.09
C PRO A 179 18.70 -3.14 -8.19
N ASP A 180 18.74 -3.59 -9.45
CA ASP A 180 18.33 -2.79 -10.62
C ASP A 180 16.87 -2.39 -10.57
N GLY A 181 15.97 -3.31 -10.13
CA GLY A 181 14.57 -3.03 -10.00
C GLY A 181 14.25 -2.02 -8.90
N ARG A 182 15.00 -2.05 -7.81
CA ARG A 182 14.91 -1.06 -6.74
C ARG A 182 15.40 0.31 -7.21
N THR A 183 16.57 0.35 -7.86
CA THR A 183 17.13 1.58 -8.44
C THR A 183 16.18 2.22 -9.46
N ALA A 184 15.55 1.41 -10.32
CA ALA A 184 14.58 1.90 -11.28
C ALA A 184 13.38 2.58 -10.59
N ARG A 185 12.82 1.96 -9.54
CA ARG A 185 11.69 2.53 -8.78
C ARG A 185 12.08 3.81 -8.02
N GLN A 186 13.28 3.84 -7.43
CA GLN A 186 13.81 5.06 -6.80
C GLN A 186 13.94 6.21 -7.80
N ARG A 187 14.44 5.93 -9.03
CA ARG A 187 14.54 6.92 -10.08
C ARG A 187 13.17 7.44 -10.51
N LEU A 188 12.21 6.55 -10.77
CA LEU A 188 10.84 6.94 -11.11
C LEU A 188 10.21 7.84 -10.05
N LEU A 189 10.39 7.52 -8.77
CA LEU A 189 9.92 8.35 -7.67
C LEU A 189 10.64 9.71 -7.64
N ALA A 190 11.97 9.74 -7.83
CA ALA A 190 12.73 10.98 -7.86
C ALA A 190 12.24 11.91 -8.97
N ASP A 191 12.00 11.37 -10.18
CA ASP A 191 11.46 12.10 -11.33
C ASP A 191 10.02 12.59 -11.11
N ASN A 192 9.30 12.00 -10.14
CA ASN A 192 7.94 12.36 -9.74
C ASN A 192 7.85 13.19 -8.43
N GLY A 193 8.96 13.81 -8.03
CA GLY A 193 9.00 14.80 -6.95
C GLY A 193 9.41 14.25 -5.57
N PHE A 194 9.88 13.01 -5.48
CA PHE A 194 10.32 12.41 -4.21
C PHE A 194 11.83 12.47 -3.98
N ALA A 195 12.61 13.10 -4.86
CA ALA A 195 14.08 13.13 -4.76
C ALA A 195 14.57 13.63 -3.38
N CYS A 196 14.08 14.77 -2.91
CA CYS A 196 14.46 15.34 -1.61
C CYS A 196 14.00 14.47 -0.44
N PHE A 197 12.80 13.90 -0.52
CA PHE A 197 12.26 13.00 0.51
C PHE A 197 13.11 11.73 0.64
N LEU A 198 13.41 11.07 -0.46
CA LEU A 198 14.25 9.87 -0.48
C LEU A 198 15.68 10.16 -0.04
N ALA A 199 16.25 11.30 -0.45
CA ALA A 199 17.57 11.73 0.01
C ALA A 199 17.60 11.96 1.52
N GLY A 200 16.54 12.53 2.10
CA GLY A 200 16.40 12.75 3.54
C GLY A 200 16.29 11.44 4.34
N LEU A 201 15.85 10.34 3.71
CA LEU A 201 15.79 9.01 4.31
C LEU A 201 17.04 8.15 4.04
N ALA A 202 17.94 8.61 3.16
CA ALA A 202 19.12 7.83 2.79
C ALA A 202 20.00 7.53 4.01
N GLY A 203 20.32 6.25 4.20
CA GLY A 203 21.10 5.79 5.36
C GLY A 203 20.35 5.72 6.69
N THR A 204 19.08 6.10 6.73
CA THR A 204 18.24 5.98 7.93
C THR A 204 17.78 4.55 8.09
N HIS A 205 18.09 3.93 9.23
CA HIS A 205 17.54 2.64 9.62
C HIS A 205 16.26 2.86 10.45
N ILE A 206 15.13 2.39 9.92
CA ILE A 206 13.84 2.42 10.62
C ILE A 206 13.52 0.98 11.05
N PRO A 207 13.51 0.67 12.36
CA PRO A 207 13.26 -0.68 12.83
C PRO A 207 11.94 -1.25 12.30
N GLY A 208 11.99 -2.43 11.66
CA GLY A 208 10.81 -3.10 11.15
C GLY A 208 10.23 -2.53 9.84
N VAL A 209 10.94 -1.60 9.18
CA VAL A 209 10.56 -1.05 7.87
C VAL A 209 11.62 -1.41 6.85
N GLY A 210 11.23 -2.06 5.77
CA GLY A 210 12.07 -2.38 4.63
C GLY A 210 12.17 -1.21 3.63
N GLN A 211 13.16 -1.28 2.76
CA GLN A 211 13.35 -0.27 1.72
C GLN A 211 12.21 -0.30 0.68
N ASP A 212 11.67 -1.48 0.40
CA ASP A 212 10.51 -1.68 -0.46
C ASP A 212 9.25 -1.09 0.17
N ASP A 213 9.03 -1.23 1.49
CA ASP A 213 7.88 -0.62 2.18
C ASP A 213 7.89 0.92 1.99
N ILE A 214 9.07 1.54 2.05
CA ILE A 214 9.24 2.99 1.82
C ILE A 214 8.86 3.37 0.39
N LEU A 215 9.35 2.62 -0.61
CA LEU A 215 9.08 2.91 -2.02
C LEU A 215 7.60 2.68 -2.37
N ASP A 216 7.01 1.63 -1.83
CA ASP A 216 5.60 1.29 -2.06
C ASP A 216 4.68 2.34 -1.39
N ALA A 217 5.01 2.83 -0.19
CA ALA A 217 4.30 3.97 0.42
C ALA A 217 4.48 5.30 -0.35
N CYS A 218 5.65 5.54 -0.96
CA CYS A 218 5.84 6.68 -1.88
C CYS A 218 4.92 6.56 -3.10
N ALA A 219 4.83 5.37 -3.70
CA ALA A 219 3.91 5.12 -4.82
C ALA A 219 2.44 5.30 -4.40
N ALA A 220 2.10 4.93 -3.16
CA ALA A 220 0.77 5.13 -2.61
C ALA A 220 0.44 6.63 -2.45
N VAL A 221 1.30 7.43 -1.82
CA VAL A 221 1.02 8.88 -1.67
C VAL A 221 1.07 9.63 -3.01
N TRP A 222 1.89 9.18 -3.98
CA TRP A 222 1.83 9.69 -5.34
C TRP A 222 0.45 9.46 -5.97
N THR A 223 -0.12 8.28 -5.77
CA THR A 223 -1.47 7.96 -6.25
C THR A 223 -2.53 8.77 -5.50
N ALA A 224 -2.40 8.97 -4.19
CA ALA A 224 -3.30 9.83 -3.42
C ALA A 224 -3.34 11.26 -3.99
N ARG A 225 -2.19 11.83 -4.38
CA ARG A 225 -2.11 13.13 -5.06
C ARG A 225 -2.88 13.11 -6.39
N ARG A 226 -2.66 12.10 -7.22
CA ARG A 226 -3.35 11.96 -8.52
C ARG A 226 -4.86 11.80 -8.38
N ILE A 227 -5.34 11.13 -7.33
CA ILE A 227 -6.78 11.05 -7.03
C ILE A 227 -7.31 12.43 -6.68
N LEU A 228 -6.61 13.20 -5.86
CA LEU A 228 -6.99 14.57 -5.49
C LEU A 228 -7.01 15.52 -6.68
N ASP A 229 -6.09 15.31 -7.63
CA ASP A 229 -5.98 16.10 -8.88
C ASP A 229 -6.94 15.59 -9.97
N ASN A 230 -7.74 14.55 -9.72
CA ASN A 230 -8.64 13.89 -10.68
C ASN A 230 -7.94 13.36 -11.95
N VAL A 231 -6.68 12.91 -11.84
CA VAL A 231 -5.89 12.34 -12.94
C VAL A 231 -5.50 10.88 -12.70
N ALA A 232 -5.96 10.30 -11.61
CA ALA A 232 -5.78 8.86 -11.37
C ALA A 232 -6.73 8.04 -12.23
N VAL A 233 -6.27 6.84 -12.62
CA VAL A 233 -7.08 5.87 -13.35
C VAL A 233 -7.60 4.84 -12.36
N GLN A 234 -8.92 4.65 -12.35
CA GLN A 234 -9.57 3.59 -11.57
C GLN A 234 -9.67 2.31 -12.40
N ILE A 235 -9.40 1.17 -11.78
CA ILE A 235 -9.54 -0.15 -12.39
C ILE A 235 -10.34 -1.10 -11.49
N PRO A 236 -11.36 -1.76 -12.05
CA PRO A 236 -11.96 -1.50 -13.37
C PRO A 236 -12.56 -0.09 -13.44
N ALA A 237 -12.81 0.40 -14.66
CA ALA A 237 -13.38 1.75 -14.87
C ALA A 237 -14.80 1.87 -14.30
N SER A 238 -15.51 0.74 -14.19
CA SER A 238 -16.82 0.61 -13.52
C SER A 238 -16.73 -0.57 -12.57
N PRO A 239 -16.84 -0.36 -11.27
CA PRO A 239 -16.83 -1.43 -10.26
C PRO A 239 -18.10 -2.27 -10.31
#